data_dbfb38de03b7cd610a8bc3fb9376cca2
#
_entry.id   dbfb38de03b7cd610a8bc3fb9376cca2
#
_cell.length_a   1.000
_cell.length_b   1.000
_cell.length_c   1.000
_cell.angle_alpha   90.00
_cell.angle_beta   90.00
_cell.angle_gamma   90.00
#
_symmetry.space_group_name_H-M   'P 1'
#
loop_
_entity.id
_entity.type
_entity.pdbx_description
1 polymer ?
#
loop_
_entity_poly.entity_id
_entity_poly.type
_entity_poly.pdbx_seq_one_letter_code
_entity_poly.pdbx_strand_id
1 'polypeptide(L)'
;MDITELLAFSAKQGASDLHLSAGLPPMIRVDGDVRRINLPALDHKQVQALIYDIMNDTQRVDFEKHLETDFSFDVPGVARFRVNAFNQSRGAGAVFRTIPSRVLSMDELGMGEVFRKMTDAPRGLVLVTGPTGSGKSTTLAAMIDYLNNHRHHHILTIEDPIEFVHESRKCLINQREVHRDTRSFATALRSALREDPDVILVGEMRDLETIRLALTAAETGHLVFGTLHTTSAAKTIDRIVDVFPGDEKSMVRSMLSESLLAVVSQTLVKKIGGGRIAAHEIMLGTSAIRNLIREDKVAQMYSSIQSGGSLGMQTLDMGLKDLVTKGLVSREHAREKARSPDGF
;
A
#
# COMPACT_ATOMS: atom_id res chain seq x y z
N MET A 1 32.79 -6.36 -10.20
CA MET A 1 31.33 -6.71 -10.21
C MET A 1 30.59 -5.46 -9.87
N ASP A 2 29.66 -5.07 -10.70
CA ASP A 2 28.84 -3.85 -10.53
C ASP A 2 27.49 -4.26 -9.96
N ILE A 3 27.00 -3.52 -8.97
CA ILE A 3 25.69 -3.76 -8.38
C ILE A 3 24.55 -3.58 -9.40
N THR A 4 24.70 -2.64 -10.32
CA THR A 4 23.71 -2.39 -11.37
C THR A 4 23.54 -3.57 -12.32
N GLU A 5 24.67 -4.28 -12.65
CA GLU A 5 24.63 -5.49 -13.46
C GLU A 5 23.90 -6.65 -12.72
N LEU A 6 24.13 -6.80 -11.41
CA LEU A 6 23.46 -7.80 -10.59
C LEU A 6 21.95 -7.52 -10.50
N LEU A 7 21.58 -6.27 -10.32
CA LEU A 7 20.18 -5.83 -10.27
C LEU A 7 19.47 -6.02 -11.62
N ALA A 8 20.15 -5.67 -12.72
CA ALA A 8 19.63 -5.90 -14.07
C ALA A 8 19.43 -7.39 -14.35
N PHE A 9 20.39 -8.23 -13.96
CA PHE A 9 20.27 -9.69 -14.07
C PHE A 9 19.08 -10.19 -13.24
N SER A 10 18.96 -9.77 -11.97
CA SER A 10 17.84 -10.15 -11.08
C SER A 10 16.49 -9.81 -11.70
N ALA A 11 16.32 -8.58 -12.20
CA ALA A 11 15.10 -8.14 -12.87
C ALA A 11 14.80 -8.98 -14.13
N LYS A 12 15.81 -9.27 -14.95
CA LYS A 12 15.67 -10.10 -16.16
C LYS A 12 15.24 -11.53 -15.85
N GLN A 13 15.65 -12.07 -14.70
CA GLN A 13 15.23 -13.41 -14.23
C GLN A 13 13.81 -13.41 -13.61
N GLY A 14 13.13 -12.27 -13.55
CA GLY A 14 11.83 -12.14 -12.89
C GLY A 14 11.91 -12.32 -11.37
N ALA A 15 13.07 -12.07 -10.78
CA ALA A 15 13.26 -12.20 -9.34
C ALA A 15 12.51 -11.11 -8.58
N SER A 16 11.89 -11.51 -7.48
CA SER A 16 11.28 -10.55 -6.54
C SER A 16 12.32 -9.84 -5.68
N ASP A 17 13.41 -10.55 -5.35
CA ASP A 17 14.46 -10.00 -4.49
C ASP A 17 15.84 -10.50 -4.95
N LEU A 18 16.87 -9.62 -4.84
CA LEU A 18 18.28 -9.96 -4.84
C LEU A 18 18.79 -9.92 -3.41
N HIS A 19 19.54 -10.92 -3.00
CA HIS A 19 20.16 -11.02 -1.68
C HIS A 19 21.69 -11.01 -1.81
N LEU A 20 22.33 -10.07 -1.12
CA LEU A 20 23.76 -10.06 -0.90
C LEU A 20 24.04 -10.35 0.57
N SER A 21 24.97 -11.28 0.84
CA SER A 21 25.35 -11.65 2.20
C SER A 21 26.82 -12.02 2.23
N ALA A 22 27.60 -11.37 3.09
CA ALA A 22 29.02 -11.67 3.25
C ALA A 22 29.24 -13.17 3.51
N GLY A 23 30.22 -13.75 2.82
CA GLY A 23 30.55 -15.18 2.87
C GLY A 23 29.76 -16.08 1.94
N LEU A 24 28.84 -15.53 1.14
CA LEU A 24 27.97 -16.29 0.22
C LEU A 24 27.98 -15.68 -1.20
N PRO A 25 27.72 -16.50 -2.23
CA PRO A 25 27.41 -15.98 -3.56
C PRO A 25 26.13 -15.13 -3.51
N PRO A 26 25.96 -14.14 -4.40
CA PRO A 26 24.68 -13.47 -4.59
C PRO A 26 23.56 -14.47 -4.85
N MET A 27 22.38 -14.22 -4.32
CA MET A 27 21.19 -15.07 -4.46
C MET A 27 20.00 -14.24 -4.94
N ILE A 28 19.10 -14.87 -5.68
CA ILE A 28 17.84 -14.27 -6.12
C ILE A 28 16.65 -15.09 -5.64
N ARG A 29 15.54 -14.42 -5.35
CA ARG A 29 14.28 -15.10 -5.07
C ARG A 29 13.41 -15.10 -6.33
N VAL A 30 13.10 -16.28 -6.83
CA VAL A 30 12.23 -16.49 -7.99
C VAL A 30 11.13 -17.46 -7.61
N ASP A 31 9.88 -17.09 -7.84
CA ASP A 31 8.68 -17.87 -7.49
C ASP A 31 8.63 -18.33 -6.01
N GLY A 32 9.20 -17.52 -5.12
CA GLY A 32 9.27 -17.80 -3.69
C GLY A 32 10.55 -18.51 -3.23
N ASP A 33 11.29 -19.15 -4.14
CA ASP A 33 12.51 -19.89 -3.82
C ASP A 33 13.76 -19.04 -3.92
N VAL A 34 14.65 -19.13 -2.93
CA VAL A 34 15.97 -18.49 -2.96
C VAL A 34 16.96 -19.39 -3.68
N ARG A 35 17.56 -18.88 -4.77
CA ARG A 35 18.51 -19.60 -5.63
C ARG A 35 19.83 -18.86 -5.70
N ARG A 36 20.95 -19.61 -5.70
CA ARG A 36 22.28 -19.03 -5.88
C ARG A 36 22.50 -18.61 -7.33
N ILE A 37 23.12 -17.44 -7.52
CA ILE A 37 23.68 -17.07 -8.80
C ILE A 37 25.05 -17.78 -8.93
N ASN A 38 25.40 -18.20 -10.13
CA ASN A 38 26.68 -18.86 -10.39
C ASN A 38 27.83 -17.83 -10.43
N LEU A 39 28.15 -17.29 -9.26
CA LEU A 39 29.21 -16.33 -9.01
C LEU A 39 29.99 -16.74 -7.76
N PRO A 40 31.22 -16.24 -7.58
CA PRO A 40 31.97 -16.47 -6.35
C PRO A 40 31.28 -15.93 -5.12
N ALA A 41 31.59 -16.51 -3.96
CA ALA A 41 31.18 -15.91 -2.68
C ALA A 41 31.83 -14.54 -2.50
N LEU A 42 31.06 -13.59 -2.01
CA LEU A 42 31.53 -12.22 -1.73
C LEU A 42 31.95 -12.11 -0.27
N ASP A 43 33.10 -11.50 -0.02
CA ASP A 43 33.52 -11.17 1.34
C ASP A 43 32.80 -9.92 1.88
N HIS A 44 33.03 -9.61 3.16
CA HIS A 44 32.41 -8.42 3.80
C HIS A 44 32.72 -7.13 3.05
N LYS A 45 33.98 -6.92 2.65
CA LYS A 45 34.41 -5.69 1.98
C LYS A 45 33.76 -5.53 0.60
N GLN A 46 33.64 -6.63 -0.12
CA GLN A 46 32.97 -6.65 -1.44
C GLN A 46 31.49 -6.34 -1.32
N VAL A 47 30.77 -6.95 -0.37
CA VAL A 47 29.37 -6.66 -0.13
C VAL A 47 29.19 -5.20 0.31
N GLN A 48 30.02 -4.72 1.24
CA GLN A 48 29.95 -3.34 1.72
C GLN A 48 30.21 -2.33 0.57
N ALA A 49 31.19 -2.58 -0.28
CA ALA A 49 31.47 -1.73 -1.43
C ALA A 49 30.26 -1.64 -2.38
N LEU A 50 29.65 -2.77 -2.73
CA LEU A 50 28.45 -2.81 -3.58
C LEU A 50 27.27 -2.03 -2.98
N ILE A 51 27.09 -2.11 -1.66
CA ILE A 51 26.02 -1.37 -0.96
C ILE A 51 26.36 0.14 -0.95
N TYR A 52 27.61 0.50 -0.67
CA TYR A 52 28.04 1.90 -0.60
C TYR A 52 27.99 2.61 -1.95
N ASP A 53 28.19 1.88 -3.07
CA ASP A 53 28.11 2.45 -4.41
C ASP A 53 26.74 3.07 -4.74
N ILE A 54 25.68 2.59 -4.09
CA ILE A 54 24.29 3.06 -4.28
C ILE A 54 23.77 3.94 -3.16
N MET A 55 24.53 4.13 -2.10
CA MET A 55 24.16 5.00 -0.97
C MET A 55 24.67 6.43 -1.18
N ASN A 56 23.82 7.41 -0.87
CA ASN A 56 24.28 8.78 -0.67
C ASN A 56 24.96 8.93 0.71
N ASP A 57 25.58 10.08 0.95
CA ASP A 57 26.35 10.32 2.18
C ASP A 57 25.48 10.21 3.45
N THR A 58 24.24 10.69 3.41
CA THR A 58 23.32 10.59 4.54
C THR A 58 22.99 9.13 4.86
N GLN A 59 22.73 8.31 3.83
CA GLN A 59 22.43 6.89 4.00
C GLN A 59 23.62 6.10 4.52
N ARG A 60 24.85 6.46 4.08
CA ARG A 60 26.10 5.86 4.62
C ARG A 60 26.28 6.16 6.10
N VAL A 61 26.11 7.42 6.49
CA VAL A 61 26.21 7.85 7.90
C VAL A 61 25.15 7.13 8.75
N ASP A 62 23.92 7.01 8.23
CA ASP A 62 22.83 6.30 8.91
C ASP A 62 23.16 4.82 9.11
N PHE A 63 23.65 4.16 8.04
CA PHE A 63 24.04 2.76 8.08
C PHE A 63 25.22 2.50 9.05
N GLU A 64 26.23 3.36 9.05
CA GLU A 64 27.37 3.25 9.97
C GLU A 64 26.97 3.45 11.44
N LYS A 65 26.00 4.32 11.69
CA LYS A 65 25.51 4.63 13.04
C LYS A 65 24.56 3.58 13.59
N HIS A 66 23.63 3.08 12.77
CA HIS A 66 22.55 2.21 13.20
C HIS A 66 22.76 0.74 12.82
N LEU A 67 23.76 0.43 11.97
CA LEU A 67 24.10 -0.89 11.46
C LEU A 67 23.02 -1.48 10.51
N GLU A 68 22.01 -0.69 10.21
CA GLU A 68 20.93 -1.01 9.26
C GLU A 68 20.36 0.27 8.67
N THR A 69 19.87 0.22 7.43
CA THR A 69 19.16 1.34 6.79
C THR A 69 18.26 0.84 5.66
N ASP A 70 17.14 1.52 5.47
CA ASP A 70 16.20 1.31 4.37
C ASP A 70 16.25 2.51 3.43
N PHE A 71 16.27 2.24 2.12
CA PHE A 71 16.20 3.28 1.10
C PHE A 71 15.71 2.70 -0.23
N SER A 72 15.42 3.57 -1.19
CA SER A 72 15.13 3.16 -2.56
C SER A 72 16.22 3.59 -3.53
N PHE A 73 16.42 2.78 -4.56
CA PHE A 73 17.42 2.98 -5.58
C PHE A 73 16.85 2.71 -6.98
N ASP A 74 17.03 3.64 -7.89
CA ASP A 74 16.58 3.51 -9.27
C ASP A 74 17.73 3.09 -10.19
N VAL A 75 17.52 2.03 -10.97
CA VAL A 75 18.42 1.66 -12.07
C VAL A 75 17.73 2.06 -13.38
N PRO A 76 18.18 3.13 -14.04
CA PRO A 76 17.57 3.62 -15.27
C PRO A 76 17.45 2.53 -16.33
N GLY A 77 16.25 2.38 -16.91
CA GLY A 77 15.97 1.37 -17.93
C GLY A 77 15.82 -0.08 -17.42
N VAL A 78 15.91 -0.29 -16.12
CA VAL A 78 15.78 -1.63 -15.51
C VAL A 78 14.59 -1.68 -14.56
N ALA A 79 14.72 -1.11 -13.38
CA ALA A 79 13.67 -1.11 -12.35
C ALA A 79 14.06 -0.18 -11.19
N ARG A 80 13.09 0.11 -10.33
CA ARG A 80 13.30 0.67 -9.00
C ARG A 80 13.42 -0.47 -8.00
N PHE A 81 14.27 -0.28 -6.99
CA PHE A 81 14.49 -1.27 -5.94
C PHE A 81 14.31 -0.63 -4.57
N ARG A 82 13.61 -1.33 -3.68
CA ARG A 82 13.68 -1.06 -2.24
C ARG A 82 14.83 -1.85 -1.67
N VAL A 83 15.71 -1.17 -0.96
CA VAL A 83 16.94 -1.75 -0.39
C VAL A 83 16.85 -1.71 1.12
N ASN A 84 17.04 -2.86 1.76
CA ASN A 84 17.34 -2.95 3.18
C ASN A 84 18.79 -3.44 3.32
N ALA A 85 19.66 -2.59 3.81
CA ALA A 85 21.04 -2.91 4.13
C ALA A 85 21.19 -3.13 5.64
N PHE A 86 21.98 -4.13 6.03
CA PHE A 86 22.15 -4.50 7.43
C PHE A 86 23.50 -5.18 7.68
N ASN A 87 23.93 -5.22 8.93
CA ASN A 87 25.07 -6.01 9.38
C ASN A 87 24.59 -7.30 10.05
N GLN A 88 25.31 -8.40 9.81
CA GLN A 88 25.08 -9.71 10.42
C GLN A 88 26.44 -10.37 10.78
N SER A 89 26.44 -11.54 11.43
CA SER A 89 27.64 -12.16 12.03
C SER A 89 28.83 -12.32 11.08
N ARG A 90 28.62 -12.47 9.78
CA ARG A 90 29.69 -12.58 8.78
C ARG A 90 30.09 -11.25 8.15
N GLY A 91 29.36 -10.18 8.41
CA GLY A 91 29.59 -8.83 7.84
C GLY A 91 28.34 -8.23 7.22
N ALA A 92 28.52 -7.36 6.21
CA ALA A 92 27.43 -6.68 5.57
C ALA A 92 26.51 -7.63 4.79
N GLY A 93 25.23 -7.27 4.71
CA GLY A 93 24.22 -7.88 3.88
C GLY A 93 23.24 -6.85 3.33
N ALA A 94 22.55 -7.18 2.26
CA ALA A 94 21.47 -6.36 1.73
C ALA A 94 20.43 -7.22 0.98
N VAL A 95 19.19 -6.77 1.04
CA VAL A 95 18.08 -7.30 0.26
C VAL A 95 17.58 -6.18 -0.65
N PHE A 96 17.51 -6.46 -1.94
CA PHE A 96 17.01 -5.56 -2.96
C PHE A 96 15.70 -6.12 -3.48
N ARG A 97 14.59 -5.52 -3.12
CA ARG A 97 13.28 -5.90 -3.64
C ARG A 97 12.98 -5.14 -4.91
N THR A 98 12.72 -5.87 -5.98
CA THR A 98 12.31 -5.28 -7.25
C THR A 98 10.91 -4.67 -7.11
N ILE A 99 10.78 -3.39 -7.44
CA ILE A 99 9.51 -2.67 -7.47
C ILE A 99 8.95 -2.80 -8.89
N PRO A 100 7.70 -3.29 -9.05
CA PRO A 100 7.11 -3.44 -10.37
C PRO A 100 7.06 -2.11 -11.13
N SER A 101 7.54 -2.11 -12.38
CA SER A 101 7.51 -0.93 -13.26
C SER A 101 6.14 -0.70 -13.90
N ARG A 102 5.27 -1.73 -13.88
CA ARG A 102 3.95 -1.68 -14.50
C ARG A 102 2.87 -1.60 -13.44
N VAL A 103 2.04 -0.57 -13.55
CA VAL A 103 0.79 -0.46 -12.80
C VAL A 103 -0.29 -1.26 -13.52
N LEU A 104 -0.96 -2.15 -12.80
CA LEU A 104 -2.13 -2.88 -13.33
C LEU A 104 -3.35 -1.97 -13.29
N SER A 105 -4.19 -2.05 -14.33
CA SER A 105 -5.45 -1.32 -14.38
C SER A 105 -6.50 -1.90 -13.43
N MET A 106 -7.52 -1.11 -13.11
CA MET A 106 -8.68 -1.60 -12.35
C MET A 106 -9.35 -2.82 -13.02
N ASP A 107 -9.41 -2.85 -14.36
CA ASP A 107 -10.00 -3.95 -15.11
C ASP A 107 -9.16 -5.23 -15.00
N GLU A 108 -7.85 -5.12 -15.11
CA GLU A 108 -6.92 -6.26 -14.94
C GLU A 108 -6.99 -6.83 -13.51
N LEU A 109 -7.27 -6.00 -12.51
CA LEU A 109 -7.43 -6.41 -11.12
C LEU A 109 -8.86 -6.91 -10.80
N GLY A 110 -9.79 -6.84 -11.77
CA GLY A 110 -11.19 -7.22 -11.55
C GLY A 110 -11.93 -6.32 -10.57
N MET A 111 -11.51 -5.06 -10.44
CA MET A 111 -12.15 -4.07 -9.58
C MET A 111 -13.46 -3.61 -10.20
N GLY A 112 -14.55 -3.75 -9.44
CA GLY A 112 -15.89 -3.43 -9.92
C GLY A 112 -16.18 -1.93 -10.01
N GLU A 113 -17.38 -1.59 -10.50
CA GLU A 113 -17.85 -0.22 -10.70
C GLU A 113 -17.82 0.63 -9.42
N VAL A 114 -17.96 0.02 -8.25
CA VAL A 114 -17.89 0.73 -6.96
C VAL A 114 -16.54 1.40 -6.74
N PHE A 115 -15.44 0.80 -7.22
CA PHE A 115 -14.12 1.40 -7.16
C PHE A 115 -14.00 2.64 -8.06
N ARG A 116 -14.58 2.61 -9.27
CA ARG A 116 -14.62 3.79 -10.14
C ARG A 116 -15.39 4.92 -9.50
N LYS A 117 -16.57 4.64 -8.93
CA LYS A 117 -17.40 5.64 -8.26
C LYS A 117 -16.68 6.32 -7.10
N MET A 118 -15.98 5.57 -6.24
CA MET A 118 -15.24 6.18 -5.14
C MET A 118 -13.99 6.93 -5.62
N THR A 119 -13.37 6.49 -6.72
CA THR A 119 -12.20 7.15 -7.30
C THR A 119 -12.58 8.44 -8.04
N ASP A 120 -13.76 8.50 -8.64
CA ASP A 120 -14.29 9.69 -9.33
C ASP A 120 -14.96 10.70 -8.38
N ALA A 121 -15.00 10.42 -7.09
CA ALA A 121 -15.60 11.34 -6.13
C ALA A 121 -14.81 12.66 -6.07
N PRO A 122 -15.50 13.81 -5.96
CA PRO A 122 -14.83 15.12 -5.97
C PRO A 122 -14.04 15.39 -4.69
N ARG A 123 -14.41 14.79 -3.58
CA ARG A 123 -13.77 14.95 -2.26
C ARG A 123 -14.19 13.85 -1.32
N GLY A 124 -13.46 13.70 -0.23
CA GLY A 124 -13.75 12.76 0.86
C GLY A 124 -12.60 11.81 1.10
N LEU A 125 -12.78 10.87 2.01
CA LEU A 125 -11.77 9.92 2.45
C LEU A 125 -12.11 8.51 2.00
N VAL A 126 -11.19 7.88 1.28
CA VAL A 126 -11.22 6.46 0.91
C VAL A 126 -10.06 5.76 1.61
N LEU A 127 -10.37 4.74 2.37
CA LEU A 127 -9.38 3.95 3.11
C LEU A 127 -9.26 2.55 2.51
N VAL A 128 -8.03 2.16 2.17
CA VAL A 128 -7.70 0.79 1.74
C VAL A 128 -6.91 0.14 2.84
N THR A 129 -7.44 -0.93 3.41
CA THR A 129 -6.89 -1.58 4.61
C THR A 129 -6.63 -3.05 4.38
N GLY A 130 -5.84 -3.63 5.27
CA GLY A 130 -5.46 -5.04 5.24
C GLY A 130 -4.04 -5.25 5.76
N PRO A 131 -3.66 -6.49 6.05
CA PRO A 131 -2.31 -6.81 6.52
C PRO A 131 -1.24 -6.47 5.48
N THR A 132 0.01 -6.46 5.92
CA THR A 132 1.16 -6.33 5.01
C THR A 132 1.10 -7.42 3.94
N GLY A 133 1.32 -7.05 2.68
CA GLY A 133 1.25 -7.98 1.55
C GLY A 133 -0.15 -8.31 1.07
N SER A 134 -1.19 -7.59 1.51
CA SER A 134 -2.57 -7.78 1.03
C SER A 134 -2.88 -7.09 -0.30
N GLY A 135 -1.91 -6.39 -0.90
CA GLY A 135 -2.07 -5.74 -2.20
C GLY A 135 -2.63 -4.32 -2.15
N LYS A 136 -2.62 -3.65 -0.98
CA LYS A 136 -3.12 -2.26 -0.83
C LYS A 136 -2.48 -1.29 -1.84
N SER A 137 -1.17 -1.31 -1.96
CA SER A 137 -0.42 -0.44 -2.87
C SER A 137 -0.78 -0.69 -4.33
N THR A 138 -1.00 -1.96 -4.70
CA THR A 138 -1.45 -2.32 -6.06
C THR A 138 -2.84 -1.78 -6.36
N THR A 139 -3.77 -1.91 -5.42
CA THR A 139 -5.13 -1.36 -5.53
C THR A 139 -5.11 0.16 -5.67
N LEU A 140 -4.37 0.86 -4.81
CA LEU A 140 -4.25 2.31 -4.86
C LEU A 140 -3.53 2.78 -6.13
N ALA A 141 -2.49 2.08 -6.58
CA ALA A 141 -1.81 2.40 -7.82
C ALA A 141 -2.76 2.32 -9.02
N ALA A 142 -3.64 1.30 -9.08
CA ALA A 142 -4.66 1.18 -10.10
C ALA A 142 -5.68 2.33 -10.06
N MET A 143 -6.07 2.80 -8.87
CA MET A 143 -6.97 3.94 -8.72
C MET A 143 -6.31 5.25 -9.18
N ILE A 144 -5.04 5.47 -8.84
CA ILE A 144 -4.25 6.62 -9.32
C ILE A 144 -4.07 6.56 -10.84
N ASP A 145 -3.75 5.39 -11.39
CA ASP A 145 -3.61 5.21 -12.86
C ASP A 145 -4.93 5.49 -13.59
N TYR A 146 -6.06 5.07 -13.03
CA TYR A 146 -7.37 5.40 -13.57
C TYR A 146 -7.59 6.92 -13.64
N LEU A 147 -7.34 7.66 -12.57
CA LEU A 147 -7.44 9.13 -12.57
C LEU A 147 -6.50 9.75 -13.59
N ASN A 148 -5.26 9.29 -13.64
CA ASN A 148 -4.21 9.79 -14.56
C ASN A 148 -4.58 9.61 -16.04
N ASN A 149 -5.39 8.62 -16.35
CA ASN A 149 -5.86 8.37 -17.72
C ASN A 149 -7.18 9.10 -18.07
N HIS A 150 -8.01 9.47 -17.07
CA HIS A 150 -9.37 9.94 -17.30
C HIS A 150 -9.64 11.37 -16.79
N ARG A 151 -8.85 11.91 -15.89
CA ARG A 151 -9.06 13.21 -15.24
C ARG A 151 -7.86 14.14 -15.47
N HIS A 152 -8.07 15.44 -15.24
CA HIS A 152 -7.04 16.48 -15.29
C HIS A 152 -6.87 17.05 -13.88
N HIS A 153 -6.25 16.29 -13.00
CA HIS A 153 -6.07 16.60 -11.59
C HIS A 153 -4.59 16.78 -11.24
N HIS A 154 -4.34 17.50 -10.14
CA HIS A 154 -3.06 17.43 -9.46
C HIS A 154 -3.16 16.37 -8.37
N ILE A 155 -2.37 15.31 -8.49
CA ILE A 155 -2.29 14.18 -7.56
C ILE A 155 -0.97 14.28 -6.80
N LEU A 156 -1.05 14.37 -5.48
CA LEU A 156 0.11 14.34 -4.61
C LEU A 156 0.12 13.03 -3.82
N THR A 157 1.24 12.31 -3.85
CA THR A 157 1.41 11.13 -3.00
C THR A 157 2.50 11.34 -1.97
N ILE A 158 2.31 10.78 -0.77
CA ILE A 158 3.28 10.76 0.32
C ILE A 158 3.43 9.30 0.74
N GLU A 159 4.61 8.72 0.53
CA GLU A 159 4.84 7.28 0.64
C GLU A 159 6.13 6.96 1.40
N ASP A 160 6.22 5.77 1.97
CA ASP A 160 7.40 5.31 2.70
C ASP A 160 7.63 3.79 2.51
N PRO A 161 8.36 3.41 1.45
CA PRO A 161 8.78 4.18 0.27
C PRO A 161 7.72 4.21 -0.86
N ILE A 162 8.04 4.90 -1.96
CA ILE A 162 7.25 4.82 -3.21
C ILE A 162 7.34 3.39 -3.76
N GLU A 163 6.18 2.73 -3.92
CA GLU A 163 6.11 1.36 -4.44
C GLU A 163 5.80 1.30 -5.94
N PHE A 164 5.15 2.31 -6.50
CA PHE A 164 4.87 2.41 -7.93
C PHE A 164 5.19 3.83 -8.41
N VAL A 165 5.98 3.94 -9.47
CA VAL A 165 6.26 5.23 -10.10
C VAL A 165 5.21 5.50 -11.16
N HIS A 166 4.53 6.64 -11.05
CA HIS A 166 3.52 7.09 -12.00
C HIS A 166 4.11 8.16 -12.92
N GLU A 167 4.01 7.95 -14.22
CA GLU A 167 4.28 9.00 -15.20
C GLU A 167 3.04 9.91 -15.31
N SER A 168 3.23 11.22 -15.24
CA SER A 168 2.15 12.18 -15.48
C SER A 168 1.67 12.08 -16.92
N ARG A 169 0.36 11.85 -17.09
CA ARG A 169 -0.33 11.79 -18.40
C ARG A 169 -1.31 12.93 -18.50
N LYS A 170 -2.59 12.71 -18.16
CA LYS A 170 -3.58 13.77 -18.04
C LYS A 170 -3.50 14.52 -16.72
N CYS A 171 -3.06 13.85 -15.66
CA CYS A 171 -2.83 14.45 -14.36
C CYS A 171 -1.38 14.92 -14.20
N LEU A 172 -1.20 15.94 -13.38
CA LEU A 172 0.10 16.23 -12.78
C LEU A 172 0.24 15.33 -11.55
N ILE A 173 1.27 14.49 -11.50
CA ILE A 173 1.52 13.60 -10.35
C ILE A 173 2.85 13.96 -9.72
N ASN A 174 2.82 14.34 -8.44
CA ASN A 174 3.98 14.59 -7.60
C ASN A 174 4.04 13.52 -6.51
N GLN A 175 5.04 12.67 -6.54
CA GLN A 175 5.25 11.62 -5.54
C GLN A 175 6.39 12.02 -4.60
N ARG A 176 6.11 12.02 -3.30
CA ARG A 176 7.07 12.38 -2.26
C ARG A 176 7.36 11.18 -1.36
N GLU A 177 8.61 10.81 -1.26
CA GLU A 177 9.07 9.71 -0.41
C GLU A 177 9.54 10.26 0.94
N VAL A 178 9.05 9.69 2.02
CA VAL A 178 9.49 10.02 3.38
C VAL A 178 10.98 9.68 3.52
N HIS A 179 11.71 10.49 4.26
CA HIS A 179 13.17 10.47 4.47
C HIS A 179 14.02 10.91 3.26
N ARG A 180 13.48 10.90 2.04
CA ARG A 180 14.17 11.39 0.84
C ARG A 180 13.70 12.79 0.42
N ASP A 181 12.38 12.94 0.25
CA ASP A 181 11.77 14.16 -0.31
C ASP A 181 11.04 14.97 0.78
N THR A 182 10.76 14.34 1.91
CA THR A 182 10.14 14.95 3.09
C THR A 182 10.58 14.24 4.36
N ARG A 183 10.41 14.88 5.50
CA ARG A 183 10.86 14.35 6.79
C ARG A 183 9.84 13.40 7.44
N SER A 184 8.55 13.59 7.17
CA SER A 184 7.47 12.78 7.74
C SER A 184 6.19 12.92 6.92
N PHE A 185 5.25 11.98 7.11
CA PHE A 185 3.90 12.07 6.56
C PHE A 185 3.19 13.36 6.96
N ALA A 186 3.21 13.70 8.25
CA ALA A 186 2.56 14.89 8.78
C ALA A 186 3.14 16.18 8.18
N THR A 187 4.47 16.29 8.09
CA THR A 187 5.12 17.48 7.50
C THR A 187 4.75 17.64 6.02
N ALA A 188 4.79 16.56 5.26
CA ALA A 188 4.43 16.58 3.83
C ALA A 188 2.95 16.91 3.64
N LEU A 189 2.06 16.31 4.43
CA LEU A 189 0.61 16.53 4.32
C LEU A 189 0.21 17.96 4.70
N ARG A 190 0.86 18.54 5.72
CA ARG A 190 0.68 19.95 6.06
C ARG A 190 1.10 20.89 4.92
N SER A 191 2.18 20.56 4.23
CA SER A 191 2.63 21.30 3.03
C SER A 191 1.66 21.12 1.87
N ALA A 192 1.21 19.88 1.65
CA ALA A 192 0.31 19.49 0.57
C ALA A 192 -0.92 20.39 0.44
N LEU A 193 -1.51 20.80 1.56
CA LEU A 193 -2.68 21.70 1.59
C LEU A 193 -2.43 23.09 0.95
N ARG A 194 -1.17 23.43 0.65
CA ARG A 194 -0.77 24.67 -0.04
C ARG A 194 -0.16 24.43 -1.42
N GLU A 195 -0.16 23.19 -1.88
CA GLU A 195 0.40 22.77 -3.17
C GLU A 195 -0.66 22.60 -4.27
N ASP A 196 -1.90 23.05 -3.99
CA ASP A 196 -3.05 22.97 -4.90
C ASP A 196 -3.35 21.55 -5.42
N PRO A 197 -3.40 20.51 -4.58
CA PRO A 197 -3.78 19.19 -5.01
C PRO A 197 -5.30 19.03 -5.07
N ASP A 198 -5.77 18.23 -6.03
CA ASP A 198 -7.13 17.71 -6.06
C ASP A 198 -7.23 16.39 -5.30
N VAL A 199 -6.18 15.58 -5.41
CA VAL A 199 -6.11 14.23 -4.84
C VAL A 199 -4.83 14.08 -4.03
N ILE A 200 -4.95 13.54 -2.83
CA ILE A 200 -3.82 13.26 -1.93
C ILE A 200 -3.84 11.78 -1.57
N LEU A 201 -2.72 11.07 -1.78
CA LEU A 201 -2.52 9.73 -1.28
C LEU A 201 -1.56 9.77 -0.09
N VAL A 202 -2.02 9.26 1.07
CA VAL A 202 -1.22 9.08 2.28
C VAL A 202 -0.90 7.59 2.41
N GLY A 203 0.33 7.21 2.14
CA GLY A 203 0.76 5.82 2.05
C GLY A 203 0.48 5.00 3.30
N GLU A 204 0.53 5.64 4.49
CA GLU A 204 0.13 5.01 5.74
C GLU A 204 -0.29 6.05 6.80
N MET A 205 -1.39 5.77 7.47
CA MET A 205 -1.97 6.60 8.52
C MET A 205 -1.74 5.93 9.89
N ARG A 206 -0.57 6.20 10.52
CA ARG A 206 -0.17 5.56 11.79
C ARG A 206 -0.39 6.43 13.01
N ASP A 207 -0.15 7.71 12.90
CA ASP A 207 -0.11 8.65 14.01
C ASP A 207 -1.27 9.64 13.99
N LEU A 208 -1.56 10.19 15.15
CA LEU A 208 -2.65 11.13 15.37
C LEU A 208 -2.57 12.36 14.46
N GLU A 209 -1.38 12.92 14.29
CA GLU A 209 -1.22 14.14 13.49
C GLU A 209 -1.51 13.90 12.02
N THR A 210 -0.98 12.80 11.45
CA THR A 210 -1.24 12.40 10.07
C THR A 210 -2.73 12.13 9.84
N ILE A 211 -3.39 11.42 10.75
CA ILE A 211 -4.83 11.14 10.66
C ILE A 211 -5.64 12.43 10.72
N ARG A 212 -5.34 13.33 11.64
CA ARG A 212 -6.02 14.63 11.78
C ARG A 212 -5.91 15.45 10.50
N LEU A 213 -4.72 15.55 9.93
CA LEU A 213 -4.48 16.30 8.69
C LEU A 213 -5.19 15.66 7.49
N ALA A 214 -5.23 14.34 7.41
CA ALA A 214 -5.95 13.62 6.34
C ALA A 214 -7.46 13.86 6.43
N LEU A 215 -8.04 13.81 7.63
CA LEU A 215 -9.47 14.15 7.86
C LEU A 215 -9.76 15.60 7.49
N THR A 216 -8.91 16.53 7.89
CA THR A 216 -9.05 17.95 7.55
C THR A 216 -8.98 18.16 6.04
N ALA A 217 -8.05 17.52 5.34
CA ALA A 217 -7.95 17.59 3.88
C ALA A 217 -9.22 17.09 3.20
N ALA A 218 -9.77 15.96 3.66
CA ALA A 218 -11.00 15.39 3.11
C ALA A 218 -12.22 16.29 3.34
N GLU A 219 -12.33 16.90 4.52
CA GLU A 219 -13.41 17.86 4.82
C GLU A 219 -13.31 19.14 3.97
N THR A 220 -12.10 19.62 3.73
CA THR A 220 -11.84 20.90 3.06
C THR A 220 -11.82 20.82 1.54
N GLY A 221 -12.20 19.70 0.95
CA GLY A 221 -12.50 19.61 -0.47
C GLY A 221 -11.56 18.72 -1.29
N HIS A 222 -10.62 18.00 -0.66
CA HIS A 222 -9.72 17.08 -1.35
C HIS A 222 -10.24 15.65 -1.36
N LEU A 223 -9.95 14.90 -2.41
CA LEU A 223 -10.08 13.44 -2.40
C LEU A 223 -8.82 12.84 -1.77
N VAL A 224 -8.99 12.18 -0.64
CA VAL A 224 -7.87 11.60 0.13
C VAL A 224 -7.95 10.08 0.10
N PHE A 225 -6.87 9.44 -0.33
CA PHE A 225 -6.66 8.01 -0.20
C PHE A 225 -5.69 7.76 0.95
N GLY A 226 -6.02 6.81 1.82
CA GLY A 226 -5.14 6.43 2.93
C GLY A 226 -5.12 4.92 3.15
N THR A 227 -4.09 4.43 3.85
CA THR A 227 -4.01 3.02 4.25
C THR A 227 -3.86 2.85 5.74
N LEU A 228 -4.38 1.71 6.23
CA LEU A 228 -4.16 1.17 7.57
C LEU A 228 -3.95 -0.35 7.47
N HIS A 229 -3.50 -0.96 8.56
CA HIS A 229 -3.26 -2.42 8.63
C HIS A 229 -4.42 -3.21 9.26
N THR A 230 -5.55 -2.59 9.46
CA THR A 230 -6.75 -3.23 10.00
C THR A 230 -7.36 -4.26 9.04
N THR A 231 -8.07 -5.24 9.58
CA THR A 231 -8.59 -6.41 8.85
C THR A 231 -10.08 -6.36 8.57
N SER A 232 -10.77 -5.28 8.96
CA SER A 232 -12.18 -5.03 8.65
C SER A 232 -12.50 -3.54 8.64
N ALA A 233 -13.59 -3.17 8.00
CA ALA A 233 -14.07 -1.79 7.96
C ALA A 233 -14.41 -1.26 9.37
N ALA A 234 -15.10 -2.05 10.18
CA ALA A 234 -15.42 -1.70 11.55
C ALA A 234 -14.18 -1.43 12.40
N LYS A 235 -13.20 -2.34 12.37
CA LYS A 235 -11.91 -2.17 13.07
C LYS A 235 -11.14 -0.94 12.59
N THR A 236 -11.31 -0.55 11.33
CA THR A 236 -10.67 0.64 10.77
C THR A 236 -11.23 1.91 11.42
N ILE A 237 -12.54 2.00 11.59
CA ILE A 237 -13.18 3.12 12.27
C ILE A 237 -12.69 3.21 13.72
N ASP A 238 -12.74 2.12 14.46
CA ASP A 238 -12.24 2.06 15.83
C ASP A 238 -10.77 2.51 15.91
N ARG A 239 -9.92 1.99 15.02
CA ARG A 239 -8.49 2.31 15.02
C ARG A 239 -8.22 3.80 14.81
N ILE A 240 -8.96 4.44 13.92
CA ILE A 240 -8.83 5.88 13.67
C ILE A 240 -9.24 6.68 14.90
N VAL A 241 -10.38 6.35 15.50
CA VAL A 241 -10.89 7.07 16.68
C VAL A 241 -10.01 6.84 17.91
N ASP A 242 -9.48 5.63 18.08
CA ASP A 242 -8.72 5.23 19.28
C ASP A 242 -7.34 5.87 19.41
N VAL A 243 -6.76 6.41 18.34
CA VAL A 243 -5.49 7.15 18.44
C VAL A 243 -5.67 8.53 19.09
N PHE A 244 -6.90 9.04 19.19
CA PHE A 244 -7.19 10.34 19.76
C PHE A 244 -7.49 10.27 21.25
N PRO A 245 -7.16 11.33 22.01
CA PRO A 245 -7.58 11.48 23.40
C PRO A 245 -9.09 11.39 23.56
N GLY A 246 -9.55 10.98 24.73
CA GLY A 246 -10.98 10.75 25.01
C GLY A 246 -11.89 11.96 24.76
N ASP A 247 -11.41 13.13 25.08
CA ASP A 247 -12.12 14.42 24.89
C ASP A 247 -12.24 14.85 23.42
N GLU A 248 -11.39 14.31 22.54
CA GLU A 248 -11.43 14.59 21.10
C GLU A 248 -12.24 13.56 20.29
N LYS A 249 -12.50 12.36 20.84
CA LYS A 249 -13.11 11.25 20.09
C LYS A 249 -14.45 11.60 19.45
N SER A 250 -15.30 12.35 20.13
CA SER A 250 -16.59 12.78 19.59
C SER A 250 -16.44 13.68 18.35
N MET A 251 -15.49 14.60 18.40
CA MET A 251 -15.17 15.47 17.26
C MET A 251 -14.61 14.66 16.09
N VAL A 252 -13.71 13.72 16.34
CA VAL A 252 -13.13 12.86 15.31
C VAL A 252 -14.18 11.98 14.65
N ARG A 253 -15.12 11.41 15.41
CA ARG A 253 -16.25 10.68 14.85
C ARG A 253 -17.11 11.55 13.94
N SER A 254 -17.37 12.81 14.33
CA SER A 254 -18.09 13.74 13.49
C SER A 254 -17.35 14.04 12.19
N MET A 255 -16.07 14.38 12.26
CA MET A 255 -15.23 14.63 11.08
C MET A 255 -15.18 13.40 10.15
N LEU A 256 -14.98 12.22 10.72
CA LEU A 256 -14.92 10.97 9.95
C LEU A 256 -16.26 10.64 9.30
N SER A 257 -17.37 10.84 10.02
CA SER A 257 -18.72 10.62 9.48
C SER A 257 -19.04 11.53 8.29
N GLU A 258 -18.55 12.77 8.29
CA GLU A 258 -18.78 13.71 7.18
C GLU A 258 -17.88 13.43 5.97
N SER A 259 -16.62 13.03 6.20
CA SER A 259 -15.63 12.89 5.13
C SER A 259 -15.54 11.49 4.55
N LEU A 260 -15.96 10.44 5.26
CA LEU A 260 -15.78 9.06 4.80
C LEU A 260 -16.62 8.76 3.54
N LEU A 261 -15.94 8.32 2.48
CA LEU A 261 -16.56 7.78 1.27
C LEU A 261 -16.63 6.25 1.31
N ALA A 262 -15.52 5.61 1.65
CA ALA A 262 -15.44 4.16 1.67
C ALA A 262 -14.30 3.65 2.56
N VAL A 263 -14.48 2.45 3.07
CA VAL A 263 -13.41 1.59 3.59
C VAL A 263 -13.40 0.30 2.79
N VAL A 264 -12.28 0.01 2.15
CA VAL A 264 -12.02 -1.22 1.42
C VAL A 264 -11.01 -2.03 2.19
N SER A 265 -11.46 -3.08 2.86
CA SER A 265 -10.58 -4.00 3.57
C SER A 265 -10.30 -5.22 2.71
N GLN A 266 -9.03 -5.53 2.45
CA GLN A 266 -8.67 -6.56 1.49
C GLN A 266 -7.68 -7.60 2.00
N THR A 267 -7.79 -8.79 1.44
CA THR A 267 -6.86 -9.89 1.60
C THR A 267 -6.57 -10.55 0.25
N LEU A 268 -5.40 -11.14 0.10
CA LEU A 268 -5.06 -11.91 -1.09
C LEU A 268 -5.39 -13.38 -0.91
N VAL A 269 -5.99 -13.97 -1.95
CA VAL A 269 -6.35 -15.38 -2.02
C VAL A 269 -5.66 -16.01 -3.23
N LYS A 270 -5.26 -17.28 -3.12
CA LYS A 270 -4.67 -18.02 -4.24
C LYS A 270 -5.71 -18.26 -5.33
N LYS A 271 -5.35 -17.97 -6.58
CA LYS A 271 -6.18 -18.27 -7.75
C LYS A 271 -6.03 -19.72 -8.19
N ILE A 272 -7.09 -20.24 -8.78
CA ILE A 272 -7.01 -21.46 -9.60
C ILE A 272 -6.14 -21.14 -10.82
N GLY A 273 -5.15 -21.98 -11.10
CA GLY A 273 -4.22 -21.74 -12.20
C GLY A 273 -2.99 -20.88 -11.87
N GLY A 274 -2.87 -20.42 -10.61
CA GLY A 274 -1.70 -19.69 -10.12
C GLY A 274 -1.91 -18.20 -9.93
N GLY A 275 -1.01 -17.59 -9.19
CA GLY A 275 -1.11 -16.19 -8.79
C GLY A 275 -2.10 -15.95 -7.65
N ARG A 276 -2.39 -14.68 -7.38
CA ARG A 276 -3.29 -14.26 -6.29
C ARG A 276 -4.29 -13.23 -6.81
N ILE A 277 -5.43 -13.13 -6.13
CA ILE A 277 -6.47 -12.15 -6.38
C ILE A 277 -6.91 -11.54 -5.06
N ALA A 278 -7.29 -10.25 -5.07
CA ALA A 278 -7.80 -9.60 -3.88
C ALA A 278 -9.28 -9.94 -3.65
N ALA A 279 -9.61 -10.31 -2.42
CA ALA A 279 -10.97 -10.36 -1.91
C ALA A 279 -11.21 -9.14 -1.03
N HIS A 280 -12.37 -8.50 -1.15
CA HIS A 280 -12.66 -7.23 -0.51
C HIS A 280 -13.89 -7.29 0.39
N GLU A 281 -13.78 -6.66 1.56
CA GLU A 281 -14.93 -6.11 2.29
C GLU A 281 -15.05 -4.64 1.90
N ILE A 282 -16.23 -4.19 1.50
CA ILE A 282 -16.48 -2.81 1.05
C ILE A 282 -17.59 -2.18 1.88
N MET A 283 -17.25 -1.15 2.61
CA MET A 283 -18.18 -0.30 3.35
C MET A 283 -18.21 1.09 2.72
N LEU A 284 -19.40 1.59 2.39
CA LEU A 284 -19.58 2.93 1.85
C LEU A 284 -20.13 3.89 2.91
N GLY A 285 -19.74 5.15 2.81
CA GLY A 285 -20.22 6.23 3.70
C GLY A 285 -21.67 6.64 3.44
N THR A 286 -22.59 5.70 3.53
CA THR A 286 -24.02 5.94 3.46
C THR A 286 -24.50 6.68 4.70
N SER A 287 -25.71 7.29 4.64
CA SER A 287 -26.30 7.96 5.80
C SER A 287 -26.39 7.04 7.02
N ALA A 288 -26.69 5.76 6.81
CA ALA A 288 -26.74 4.77 7.89
C ALA A 288 -25.37 4.54 8.53
N ILE A 289 -24.32 4.32 7.71
CA ILE A 289 -22.94 4.13 8.20
C ILE A 289 -22.45 5.40 8.91
N ARG A 290 -22.68 6.58 8.34
CA ARG A 290 -22.31 7.87 8.96
C ARG A 290 -22.95 8.05 10.33
N ASN A 291 -24.20 7.66 10.48
CA ASN A 291 -24.91 7.72 11.76
C ASN A 291 -24.30 6.75 12.79
N LEU A 292 -23.99 5.52 12.38
CA LEU A 292 -23.31 4.54 13.25
C LEU A 292 -21.94 5.03 13.75
N ILE A 293 -21.18 5.74 12.89
CA ILE A 293 -19.91 6.35 13.28
C ILE A 293 -20.13 7.41 14.35
N ARG A 294 -21.06 8.35 14.13
CA ARG A 294 -21.37 9.44 15.08
C ARG A 294 -21.81 8.93 16.44
N GLU A 295 -22.64 7.89 16.44
CA GLU A 295 -23.22 7.32 17.65
C GLU A 295 -22.36 6.26 18.34
N ASP A 296 -21.13 6.01 17.83
CA ASP A 296 -20.22 4.98 18.36
C ASP A 296 -20.81 3.56 18.34
N LYS A 297 -21.62 3.27 17.32
CA LYS A 297 -22.31 1.97 17.15
C LYS A 297 -21.60 1.09 16.11
N VAL A 298 -20.28 1.00 16.21
CA VAL A 298 -19.44 0.28 15.25
C VAL A 298 -19.83 -1.20 15.11
N ALA A 299 -20.26 -1.84 16.20
CA ALA A 299 -20.71 -3.22 16.18
C ALA A 299 -21.86 -3.52 15.19
N GLN A 300 -22.66 -2.50 14.84
CA GLN A 300 -23.78 -2.64 13.91
C GLN A 300 -23.39 -2.44 12.44
N MET A 301 -22.15 -2.02 12.16
CA MET A 301 -21.69 -1.75 10.78
C MET A 301 -21.71 -3.00 9.91
N TYR A 302 -21.36 -4.15 10.46
CA TYR A 302 -21.33 -5.40 9.69
C TYR A 302 -22.71 -5.74 9.09
N SER A 303 -23.78 -5.60 9.88
CA SER A 303 -25.15 -5.80 9.39
C SER A 303 -25.53 -4.81 8.30
N SER A 304 -25.11 -3.55 8.42
CA SER A 304 -25.33 -2.52 7.39
C SER A 304 -24.56 -2.82 6.10
N ILE A 305 -23.34 -3.33 6.20
CA ILE A 305 -22.55 -3.77 5.04
C ILE A 305 -23.26 -4.96 4.36
N GLN A 306 -23.71 -5.92 5.14
CA GLN A 306 -24.36 -7.14 4.64
C GLN A 306 -25.67 -6.83 3.88
N SER A 307 -26.44 -5.86 4.34
CA SER A 307 -27.68 -5.43 3.69
C SER A 307 -27.49 -4.39 2.59
N GLY A 308 -26.31 -3.80 2.46
CA GLY A 308 -26.01 -2.71 1.52
C GLY A 308 -25.55 -3.15 0.13
N GLY A 309 -25.83 -4.39 -0.27
CA GLY A 309 -25.36 -4.94 -1.55
C GLY A 309 -25.83 -4.18 -2.78
N SER A 310 -27.04 -3.62 -2.76
CA SER A 310 -27.58 -2.80 -3.86
C SER A 310 -26.82 -1.49 -4.08
N LEU A 311 -26.08 -1.02 -3.06
CA LEU A 311 -25.26 0.18 -3.12
C LEU A 311 -23.80 -0.12 -3.49
N GLY A 312 -23.43 -1.41 -3.57
CA GLY A 312 -22.07 -1.86 -3.83
C GLY A 312 -21.27 -2.25 -2.60
N MET A 313 -21.90 -2.26 -1.40
CA MET A 313 -21.27 -2.80 -0.20
C MET A 313 -21.24 -4.32 -0.25
N GLN A 314 -20.21 -4.90 0.34
CA GLN A 314 -20.11 -6.36 0.49
C GLN A 314 -19.27 -6.71 1.72
N THR A 315 -19.61 -7.84 2.37
CA THR A 315 -18.77 -8.45 3.37
C THR A 315 -17.62 -9.21 2.69
N LEU A 316 -16.55 -9.50 3.42
CA LEU A 316 -15.46 -10.33 2.89
C LEU A 316 -15.97 -11.68 2.38
N ASP A 317 -16.86 -12.34 3.13
CA ASP A 317 -17.40 -13.66 2.75
C ASP A 317 -18.25 -13.58 1.48
N MET A 318 -19.00 -12.50 1.26
CA MET A 318 -19.72 -12.26 -0.01
C MET A 318 -18.74 -12.12 -1.18
N GLY A 319 -17.68 -11.35 -1.01
CA GLY A 319 -16.62 -11.19 -2.02
C GLY A 319 -15.92 -12.51 -2.33
N LEU A 320 -15.60 -13.31 -1.32
CA LEU A 320 -15.01 -14.64 -1.49
C LEU A 320 -15.96 -15.60 -2.24
N LYS A 321 -17.24 -15.61 -1.92
CA LYS A 321 -18.25 -16.42 -2.60
C LYS A 321 -18.39 -16.04 -4.07
N ASP A 322 -18.36 -14.75 -4.39
CA ASP A 322 -18.37 -14.28 -5.77
C ASP A 322 -17.14 -14.80 -6.56
N LEU A 323 -15.95 -14.74 -5.96
CA LEU A 323 -14.74 -15.28 -6.58
C LEU A 323 -14.79 -16.80 -6.80
N VAL A 324 -15.39 -17.53 -5.87
CA VAL A 324 -15.62 -18.99 -6.04
C VAL A 324 -16.63 -19.26 -7.15
N THR A 325 -17.73 -18.51 -7.20
CA THR A 325 -18.78 -18.65 -8.23
C THR A 325 -18.25 -18.36 -9.62
N LYS A 326 -17.33 -17.38 -9.75
CA LYS A 326 -16.62 -17.06 -10.99
C LYS A 326 -15.55 -18.09 -11.38
N GLY A 327 -15.28 -19.09 -10.54
CA GLY A 327 -14.26 -20.10 -10.80
C GLY A 327 -12.82 -19.57 -10.69
N LEU A 328 -12.61 -18.44 -10.03
CA LEU A 328 -11.29 -17.82 -9.87
C LEU A 328 -10.55 -18.34 -8.65
N VAL A 329 -11.27 -18.77 -7.61
CA VAL A 329 -10.73 -19.24 -6.34
C VAL A 329 -11.43 -20.54 -5.96
N SER A 330 -10.70 -21.50 -5.38
CA SER A 330 -11.29 -22.73 -4.86
C SER A 330 -12.05 -22.46 -3.56
N ARG A 331 -13.03 -23.31 -3.24
CA ARG A 331 -13.76 -23.24 -1.96
C ARG A 331 -12.81 -23.36 -0.76
N GLU A 332 -11.81 -24.23 -0.85
CA GLU A 332 -10.80 -24.44 0.18
C GLU A 332 -10.01 -23.15 0.47
N HIS A 333 -9.46 -22.51 -0.56
CA HIS A 333 -8.72 -21.27 -0.39
C HIS A 333 -9.60 -20.09 0.07
N ALA A 334 -10.88 -20.05 -0.35
CA ALA A 334 -11.81 -19.04 0.14
C ALA A 334 -12.12 -19.26 1.63
N ARG A 335 -12.36 -20.52 2.03
CA ARG A 335 -12.63 -20.90 3.43
C ARG A 335 -11.50 -20.50 4.37
N GLU A 336 -10.24 -20.63 3.96
CA GLU A 336 -9.06 -20.21 4.75
C GLU A 336 -9.07 -18.72 5.11
N LYS A 337 -9.71 -17.89 4.31
CA LYS A 337 -9.76 -16.43 4.46
C LYS A 337 -11.10 -15.92 4.96
N ALA A 338 -12.11 -16.77 4.97
CA ALA A 338 -13.45 -16.41 5.35
C ALA A 338 -13.57 -16.05 6.83
N ARG A 339 -14.46 -15.13 7.14
CA ARG A 339 -14.86 -14.82 8.51
C ARG A 339 -15.71 -15.94 9.10
N SER A 340 -16.58 -16.54 8.28
CA SER A 340 -17.44 -17.68 8.63
C SER A 340 -17.14 -18.85 7.71
N PRO A 341 -16.10 -19.67 8.04
CA PRO A 341 -15.65 -20.77 7.17
C PRO A 341 -16.73 -21.82 6.85
N ASP A 342 -17.70 -22.00 7.73
CA ASP A 342 -18.79 -22.98 7.55
C ASP A 342 -19.77 -22.60 6.43
N GLY A 343 -19.68 -21.38 5.92
CA GLY A 343 -20.49 -20.90 4.80
C GLY A 343 -19.97 -21.28 3.40
N PHE A 344 -18.84 -22.02 3.30
CA PHE A 344 -18.16 -22.39 2.04
C PHE A 344 -18.14 -23.88 1.79
#